data_e640b1c9f952f0edd008a58ad957e2f5
#
_entry.id   e640b1c9f952f0edd008a58ad957e2f5
#
_cell.length_a   1.000
_cell.length_b   1.000
_cell.length_c   1.000
_cell.angle_alpha   90.00
_cell.angle_beta   90.00
_cell.angle_gamma   90.00
#
_symmetry.space_group_name_H-M   'P 1'
#
loop_
_entity.id
_entity.type
_entity.pdbx_description
1 polymer ?
#
loop_
_entity_poly.entity_id
_entity_poly.type
_entity_poly.pdbx_seq_one_letter_code
_entity_poly.pdbx_strand_id
1 'polypeptide(L)'
;MAKPAAPGIRIRRWSAGEWTESPDSVVTEEPLQLMLDGEALSVVMRTPGNDLELSLGLMFAEGILRAAKDVRVIRISAEAGESEEAVPVESTLVESNQVDIHLRGKARRKPERSMLSSSACGVC
;
A
#
# COMPACT_ATOMS: atom_id res chain seq x y z
N MET A 1 14.91 -6.78 -8.76
CA MET A 1 15.32 -5.40 -9.10
C MET A 1 14.09 -4.51 -8.95
N ALA A 2 14.19 -3.51 -8.07
CA ALA A 2 13.05 -2.63 -7.81
C ALA A 2 12.59 -1.91 -9.07
N LYS A 3 11.30 -1.91 -9.32
CA LYS A 3 10.71 -1.19 -10.43
C LYS A 3 10.75 0.32 -10.11
N PRO A 4 11.20 1.19 -11.02
CA PRO A 4 11.28 2.62 -10.70
C PRO A 4 9.89 3.16 -10.37
N ALA A 5 9.80 3.96 -9.28
CA ALA A 5 8.55 4.60 -8.85
C ALA A 5 7.97 5.56 -9.91
N ALA A 6 8.82 6.04 -10.84
CA ALA A 6 8.42 6.90 -11.95
C ALA A 6 9.19 6.51 -13.22
N PRO A 7 8.73 5.51 -13.99
CA PRO A 7 9.34 5.15 -15.25
C PRO A 7 9.20 6.28 -16.27
N GLY A 8 10.24 6.45 -17.09
CA GLY A 8 10.22 7.37 -18.21
C GLY A 8 9.31 6.86 -19.32
N ILE A 9 8.51 7.74 -19.88
CA ILE A 9 7.63 7.49 -21.02
C ILE A 9 7.79 8.59 -22.06
N ARG A 10 7.30 8.34 -23.27
CA ARG A 10 7.13 9.40 -24.28
C ARG A 10 5.68 9.84 -24.28
N ILE A 11 5.47 11.14 -24.21
CA ILE A 11 4.14 11.74 -24.26
C ILE A 11 3.98 12.60 -25.50
N ARG A 12 2.75 12.75 -25.94
CA ARG A 12 2.36 13.76 -26.93
C ARG A 12 1.64 14.90 -26.20
N ARG A 13 2.16 16.10 -26.38
CA ARG A 13 1.61 17.31 -25.76
C ARG A 13 0.96 18.18 -26.83
N TRP A 14 -0.26 18.60 -26.59
CA TRP A 14 -0.95 19.58 -27.41
C TRP A 14 -0.76 20.96 -26.81
N SER A 15 -0.22 21.89 -27.59
CA SER A 15 -0.06 23.29 -27.19
C SER A 15 -0.09 24.19 -28.41
N ALA A 16 -0.81 25.32 -28.32
CA ALA A 16 -0.89 26.32 -29.35
C ALA A 16 -1.27 25.79 -30.75
N GLY A 17 -2.09 24.75 -30.83
CA GLY A 17 -2.54 24.18 -32.11
C GLY A 17 -1.60 23.12 -32.69
N GLU A 18 -0.54 22.76 -32.00
CA GLU A 18 0.46 21.82 -32.49
C GLU A 18 0.69 20.66 -31.50
N TRP A 19 1.05 19.49 -32.06
CA TRP A 19 1.48 18.31 -31.30
C TRP A 19 3.00 18.28 -31.22
N THR A 20 3.52 18.12 -30.01
CA THR A 20 4.95 17.89 -29.78
C THR A 20 5.14 16.58 -29.01
N GLU A 21 6.21 15.86 -29.30
CA GLU A 21 6.61 14.69 -28.51
C GLU A 21 7.73 15.07 -27.56
N SER A 22 7.61 14.66 -26.32
CA SER A 22 8.64 14.91 -25.31
C SER A 22 8.74 13.73 -24.33
N PRO A 23 9.93 13.50 -23.74
CA PRO A 23 10.04 12.57 -22.62
C PRO A 23 9.31 13.14 -21.41
N ASP A 24 8.73 12.26 -20.61
CA ASP A 24 8.09 12.57 -19.34
C ASP A 24 8.20 11.36 -18.39
N SER A 25 7.73 11.51 -17.17
CA SER A 25 7.69 10.43 -16.20
C SER A 25 6.32 10.36 -15.56
N VAL A 26 5.82 9.15 -15.37
CA VAL A 26 4.56 8.91 -14.66
C VAL A 26 4.82 8.04 -13.44
N VAL A 27 4.13 8.32 -12.34
CA VAL A 27 4.20 7.48 -11.16
C VAL A 27 3.59 6.12 -11.45
N THR A 28 4.23 5.08 -10.92
CA THR A 28 3.72 3.72 -10.97
C THR A 28 2.70 3.54 -9.85
N GLU A 29 1.56 2.94 -10.17
CA GLU A 29 0.61 2.44 -9.18
C GLU A 29 0.56 0.92 -9.23
N GLU A 30 0.57 0.30 -8.06
CA GLU A 30 0.47 -1.15 -7.90
C GLU A 30 -0.48 -1.48 -6.73
N PRO A 31 -1.21 -2.60 -6.80
CA PRO A 31 -2.08 -3.01 -5.70
C PRO A 31 -1.24 -3.43 -4.49
N LEU A 32 -1.73 -3.06 -3.30
CA LEU A 32 -1.24 -3.53 -2.01
C LEU A 32 -2.40 -4.17 -1.26
N GLN A 33 -2.26 -5.43 -0.90
CA GLN A 33 -3.21 -6.13 -0.05
C GLN A 33 -2.94 -5.82 1.41
N LEU A 34 -3.94 -5.27 2.08
CA LEU A 34 -3.92 -5.06 3.53
C LEU A 34 -4.61 -6.22 4.21
N MET A 35 -3.96 -6.75 5.24
CA MET A 35 -4.49 -7.81 6.08
C MET A 35 -4.47 -7.39 7.53
N LEU A 36 -5.37 -7.94 8.30
CA LEU A 36 -5.51 -7.73 9.74
C LEU A 36 -5.67 -9.08 10.44
N ASP A 37 -4.72 -9.41 11.30
CA ASP A 37 -4.70 -10.69 12.04
C ASP A 37 -4.85 -11.92 11.12
N GLY A 38 -4.23 -11.90 9.93
CA GLY A 38 -4.28 -12.98 8.94
C GLY A 38 -5.53 -12.98 8.05
N GLU A 39 -6.44 -12.03 8.21
CA GLU A 39 -7.64 -11.90 7.38
C GLU A 39 -7.51 -10.73 6.40
N ALA A 40 -7.95 -10.94 5.15
CA ALA A 40 -7.96 -9.88 4.14
C ALA A 40 -8.88 -8.74 4.58
N LEU A 41 -8.33 -7.53 4.60
CA LEU A 41 -9.04 -6.32 4.98
C LEU A 41 -9.45 -5.50 3.74
N SER A 42 -8.50 -5.19 2.87
CA SER A 42 -8.72 -4.39 1.68
C SER A 42 -7.57 -4.52 0.69
N VAL A 43 -7.80 -4.06 -0.54
CA VAL A 43 -6.76 -3.82 -1.53
C VAL A 43 -6.77 -2.34 -1.87
N VAL A 44 -5.60 -1.71 -1.82
CA VAL A 44 -5.43 -0.30 -2.16
C VAL A 44 -4.43 -0.16 -3.29
N MET A 45 -4.68 0.77 -4.20
CA MET A 45 -3.69 1.16 -5.21
C MET A 45 -2.75 2.19 -4.59
N ARG A 46 -1.45 1.98 -4.76
CA ARG A 46 -0.44 2.88 -4.19
C ARG A 46 0.79 3.01 -5.08
N THR A 47 1.52 4.08 -4.93
CA THR A 47 2.90 4.15 -5.42
C THR A 47 3.79 3.36 -4.46
N PRO A 48 4.54 2.34 -4.94
CA PRO A 48 5.42 1.54 -4.08
C PRO A 48 6.47 2.38 -3.35
N GLY A 49 6.84 1.96 -2.13
CA GLY A 49 7.94 2.54 -1.39
C GLY A 49 7.67 2.80 0.10
N ASN A 50 6.46 3.19 0.49
CA ASN A 50 6.10 3.50 1.88
C ASN A 50 4.91 2.66 2.34
N ASP A 51 4.96 1.37 2.07
CA ASP A 51 3.82 0.46 2.28
C ASP A 51 3.47 0.29 3.76
N LEU A 52 4.47 0.33 4.63
CA LEU A 52 4.28 0.24 6.07
C LEU A 52 3.54 1.47 6.62
N GLU A 53 4.05 2.65 6.31
CA GLU A 53 3.46 3.92 6.75
C GLU A 53 2.05 4.10 6.21
N LEU A 54 1.84 3.74 4.94
CA LEU A 54 0.53 3.75 4.31
C LEU A 54 -0.45 2.83 5.04
N SER A 55 -0.05 1.58 5.30
CA SER A 55 -0.88 0.58 5.95
C SER A 55 -1.26 0.98 7.37
N LEU A 56 -0.28 1.43 8.17
CA LEU A 56 -0.51 1.91 9.52
C LEU A 56 -1.38 3.17 9.55
N GLY A 57 -1.12 4.11 8.64
CA GLY A 57 -1.88 5.35 8.52
C GLY A 57 -3.34 5.11 8.15
N LEU A 58 -3.62 4.21 7.20
CA LEU A 58 -4.97 3.81 6.83
C LEU A 58 -5.71 3.16 8.01
N MET A 59 -5.08 2.20 8.68
CA MET A 59 -5.70 1.55 9.84
C MET A 59 -5.95 2.51 11.01
N PHE A 60 -5.08 3.50 11.18
CA PHE A 60 -5.28 4.56 12.15
C PHE A 60 -6.47 5.46 11.77
N ALA A 61 -6.53 5.90 10.52
CA ALA A 61 -7.61 6.74 10.01
C ALA A 61 -8.99 6.06 10.09
N GLU A 62 -9.04 4.75 9.86
CA GLU A 62 -10.26 3.94 9.99
C GLU A 62 -10.61 3.56 11.44
N GLY A 63 -9.79 3.98 12.41
CA GLY A 63 -10.01 3.72 13.82
C GLY A 63 -9.75 2.28 14.27
N ILE A 64 -9.09 1.48 13.44
CA ILE A 64 -8.64 0.10 13.76
C ILE A 64 -7.48 0.16 14.74
N LEU A 65 -6.53 1.08 14.51
CA LEU A 65 -5.42 1.40 15.39
C LEU A 65 -5.67 2.71 16.13
N ARG A 66 -5.19 2.83 17.36
CA ARG A 66 -5.19 4.08 18.13
C ARG A 66 -3.78 4.55 18.48
N ALA A 67 -2.86 3.62 18.61
CA ALA A 67 -1.47 3.91 18.95
C ALA A 67 -0.56 2.79 18.43
N ALA A 68 0.72 3.09 18.26
CA ALA A 68 1.74 2.11 17.83
C ALA A 68 1.81 0.88 18.76
N LYS A 69 1.57 1.06 20.06
CA LYS A 69 1.54 -0.04 21.05
C LYS A 69 0.45 -1.09 20.81
N ASP A 70 -0.57 -0.77 20.01
CA ASP A 70 -1.64 -1.70 19.65
C ASP A 70 -1.16 -2.76 18.65
N VAL A 71 -0.07 -2.49 17.95
CA VAL A 71 0.54 -3.41 17.00
C VAL A 71 1.41 -4.41 17.75
N ARG A 72 1.22 -5.70 17.46
CA ARG A 72 2.03 -6.79 17.98
C ARG A 72 3.18 -7.15 17.05
N VAL A 73 2.86 -7.38 15.78
CA VAL A 73 3.80 -7.75 14.72
C VAL A 73 3.24 -7.30 13.37
N ILE A 74 4.13 -6.99 12.45
CA ILE A 74 3.81 -6.69 11.06
C ILE A 74 4.57 -7.68 10.20
N ARG A 75 3.87 -8.28 9.24
CA ARG A 75 4.45 -9.17 8.25
C ARG A 75 4.31 -8.52 6.88
N ILE A 76 5.39 -8.49 6.14
CA ILE A 76 5.45 -7.92 4.79
C ILE A 76 5.90 -9.02 3.85
N SER A 77 5.13 -9.28 2.79
CA SER A 77 5.48 -10.30 1.80
C SER A 77 5.40 -9.78 0.37
N ALA A 78 6.35 -10.17 -0.45
CA ALA A 78 6.45 -9.75 -1.84
C ALA A 78 5.47 -10.47 -2.77
N GLU A 79 5.11 -11.72 -2.46
CA GLU A 79 4.10 -12.52 -3.16
C GLU A 79 3.43 -13.49 -2.18
N ALA A 80 2.25 -13.97 -2.53
CA ALA A 80 1.55 -14.99 -1.76
C ALA A 80 2.28 -16.34 -1.91
N GLY A 81 3.29 -16.56 -1.09
CA GLY A 81 4.08 -17.79 -1.06
C GLY A 81 5.50 -17.56 -0.56
N GLU A 82 5.74 -17.95 0.68
CA GLU A 82 7.05 -18.31 1.20
C GLU A 82 8.08 -17.19 1.47
N SER A 83 7.81 -16.39 2.49
CA SER A 83 8.78 -16.09 3.57
C SER A 83 8.13 -15.15 4.58
N GLU A 84 7.67 -15.71 5.68
CA GLU A 84 7.21 -14.95 6.84
C GLU A 84 8.42 -14.38 7.59
N GLU A 85 9.04 -13.35 7.10
CA GLU A 85 9.97 -12.58 7.90
C GLU A 85 9.21 -11.54 8.71
N ALA A 86 9.28 -11.66 10.02
CA ALA A 86 8.83 -10.62 10.94
C ALA A 86 9.81 -9.45 10.83
N VAL A 87 9.40 -8.40 10.15
CA VAL A 87 10.26 -7.23 9.93
C VAL A 87 10.16 -6.29 11.13
N PRO A 88 11.30 -5.86 11.72
CA PRO A 88 11.30 -4.76 12.67
C PRO A 88 10.77 -3.49 12.00
N VAL A 89 10.02 -2.68 12.74
CA VAL A 89 9.37 -1.43 12.26
C VAL A 89 10.32 -0.46 11.54
N GLU A 90 11.62 -0.68 11.60
CA GLU A 90 12.65 0.19 11.03
C GLU A 90 13.12 -0.18 9.62
N SER A 91 12.66 -1.28 9.02
CA SER A 91 13.11 -1.67 7.67
C SER A 91 12.12 -1.22 6.60
N THR A 92 12.43 -0.11 5.96
CA THR A 92 11.59 0.64 5.03
C THR A 92 11.73 0.27 3.54
N LEU A 93 12.45 -0.76 3.17
CA LEU A 93 12.80 -1.03 1.76
C LEU A 93 12.50 -2.46 1.30
N VAL A 94 11.40 -3.05 1.74
CA VAL A 94 10.95 -4.34 1.21
C VAL A 94 9.86 -4.07 0.18
N GLU A 95 10.10 -4.48 -1.05
CA GLU A 95 9.03 -4.55 -2.06
C GLU A 95 8.00 -5.56 -1.59
N SER A 96 6.82 -5.09 -1.28
CA SER A 96 5.75 -5.92 -0.76
C SER A 96 4.48 -5.69 -1.55
N ASN A 97 3.74 -6.74 -1.81
CA ASN A 97 2.38 -6.64 -2.34
C ASN A 97 1.34 -6.93 -1.26
N GLN A 98 1.80 -7.28 -0.07
CA GLN A 98 0.94 -7.61 1.06
C GLN A 98 1.55 -7.13 2.38
N VAL A 99 0.74 -6.48 3.19
CA VAL A 99 1.06 -6.10 4.57
C VAL A 99 0.01 -6.69 5.50
N ASP A 100 0.42 -7.53 6.44
CA ASP A 100 -0.43 -8.11 7.48
C ASP A 100 -0.06 -7.54 8.84
N ILE A 101 -0.98 -6.81 9.44
CA ILE A 101 -0.81 -6.18 10.75
C ILE A 101 -1.56 -6.98 11.80
N HIS A 102 -0.81 -7.51 12.76
CA HIS A 102 -1.36 -8.25 13.91
C HIS A 102 -1.45 -7.35 15.13
N LEU A 103 -2.61 -7.33 15.77
CA LEU A 103 -2.87 -6.47 16.92
C LEU A 103 -2.61 -7.18 18.25
N ARG A 104 -2.36 -6.37 19.29
CA ARG A 104 -2.38 -6.81 20.69
C ARG A 104 -3.83 -6.80 21.19
N GLY A 105 -4.42 -7.98 21.37
CA GLY A 105 -5.82 -8.12 21.75
C GLY A 105 -6.75 -8.14 20.54
N LYS A 106 -8.06 -8.20 20.81
CA LYS A 106 -9.04 -8.24 19.72
C LYS A 106 -9.10 -6.87 19.02
N ALA A 107 -9.09 -6.87 17.69
CA ALA A 107 -9.35 -5.69 16.88
C ALA A 107 -10.67 -5.05 17.37
N ARG A 108 -10.60 -3.80 17.80
CA ARG A 108 -11.75 -3.11 18.43
C ARG A 108 -12.87 -2.81 17.45
N ARG A 109 -12.59 -2.85 16.15
CA ARG A 109 -13.59 -2.66 15.12
C ARG A 109 -13.09 -3.31 13.83
N LYS A 110 -13.64 -4.47 13.51
CA LYS A 110 -13.63 -4.93 12.14
C LYS A 110 -14.54 -3.95 11.39
N PRO A 111 -14.09 -3.26 10.34
CA PRO A 111 -15.02 -2.48 9.54
C PRO A 111 -16.11 -3.43 9.04
N GLU A 112 -17.37 -3.06 9.23
CA GLU A 112 -18.53 -3.85 8.77
C GLU A 112 -18.55 -4.00 7.23
N ARG A 113 -17.69 -3.24 6.56
CA ARG A 113 -17.46 -3.32 5.11
C ARG A 113 -15.97 -3.53 4.88
N SER A 114 -15.63 -4.46 4.02
CA SER A 114 -14.26 -4.75 3.57
C SER A 114 -13.67 -3.63 2.68
N MET A 115 -14.17 -2.40 2.79
CA MET A 115 -13.71 -1.26 2.01
C MET A 115 -13.24 -0.18 2.96
N LEU A 116 -11.92 -0.03 3.04
CA LEU A 116 -11.31 1.17 3.59
C LEU A 116 -11.54 2.34 2.62
N SER A 117 -11.66 3.54 3.17
CA SER A 117 -11.67 4.75 2.34
C SER A 117 -10.37 4.83 1.57
N SER A 118 -10.45 4.79 0.26
CA SER A 118 -9.30 4.95 -0.61
C SER A 118 -9.57 6.02 -1.66
N SER A 119 -8.52 6.63 -2.18
CA SER A 119 -8.61 7.57 -3.30
C SER A 119 -8.93 6.87 -4.63
N ALA A 120 -8.86 5.55 -4.67
CA ALA A 120 -9.27 4.76 -5.82
C ALA A 120 -10.79 4.81 -5.98
N CYS A 121 -11.26 4.66 -7.22
CA CYS A 121 -12.68 4.78 -7.59
C CYS A 121 -13.60 3.68 -7.02
N GLY A 122 -13.11 2.84 -6.11
CA GLY A 122 -13.88 1.75 -5.50
C GLY A 122 -14.13 0.54 -6.40
N VAL A 123 -13.43 0.45 -7.51
CA VAL A 123 -13.55 -0.64 -8.50
C VAL A 123 -12.51 -1.74 -8.27
N CYS A 124 -11.56 -1.50 -7.40
CA CYS A 124 -10.49 -2.48 -7.09
C CYS A 124 -10.79 -3.27 -5.83
#